data_6a84e86dfcd4112a07d031bb8ca72651
#
_entry.id   6a84e86dfcd4112a07d031bb8ca72651
#
_cell.length_a   1.000
_cell.length_b   1.000
_cell.length_c   1.000
_cell.angle_alpha   90.00
_cell.angle_beta   90.00
_cell.angle_gamma   90.00
#
_symmetry.space_group_name_H-M   'P 1'
#
loop_
_entity.id
_entity.type
_entity.pdbx_description
1 polymer ?
#
loop_
_entity_poly.entity_id
_entity_poly.type
_entity_poly.pdbx_seq_one_letter_code
_entity_poly.pdbx_strand_id
1 'polypeptide(L)'
;MFQAAVNAAAPALCVPAHLPPRPKGRAIIVGAGKAAASMAAAVEAHWNGPLEGLVVTRYGHRVPCKYVEVVEASHPVPDEAGSKAARRILDKVSGLTAGDLVLVLISGGGSALLALPAGHISLADKQAINRALLKCGAHIAEMNTVRKHLSAIKGGRLAVAAAPARVVTLAISDVPGDDLSIIASGPTVPDVSTRADALAVMTKYGIEIPAIVAMHLNADVSETPKPGDPRFANVANSLVATPQKSLEAAARVARDAGLLSVILGNAIEGEARDVGIVHAGIARQCGDWGQPLEIPWARTSSSSRERAARACCCPTPASTTSFL
;
A
#
# COMPACT_ATOMS: atom_id res chain seq x y z
N MET A 1 7.20 -9.50 -21.32
CA MET A 1 6.13 -8.63 -20.79
C MET A 1 5.88 -8.82 -19.31
N PHE A 2 5.41 -9.98 -18.84
CA PHE A 2 5.14 -10.21 -17.41
C PHE A 2 6.32 -9.88 -16.49
N GLN A 3 7.52 -10.40 -16.79
CA GLN A 3 8.72 -10.11 -16.00
C GLN A 3 9.10 -8.64 -16.01
N ALA A 4 8.88 -7.92 -17.10
CA ALA A 4 9.14 -6.48 -17.18
C ALA A 4 8.17 -5.70 -16.27
N ALA A 5 6.89 -6.07 -16.25
CA ALA A 5 5.90 -5.49 -15.34
C ALA A 5 6.27 -5.73 -13.86
N VAL A 6 6.69 -6.95 -13.51
CA VAL A 6 7.14 -7.28 -12.15
C VAL A 6 8.40 -6.50 -11.78
N ASN A 7 9.37 -6.44 -12.68
CA ASN A 7 10.64 -5.74 -12.45
C ASN A 7 10.44 -4.24 -12.24
N ALA A 8 9.47 -3.62 -12.91
CA ALA A 8 9.15 -2.19 -12.74
C ALA A 8 8.71 -1.82 -11.32
N ALA A 9 8.19 -2.80 -10.56
CA ALA A 9 7.79 -2.63 -9.17
C ALA A 9 8.70 -3.39 -8.17
N ALA A 10 9.78 -4.02 -8.66
CA ALA A 10 10.71 -4.73 -7.81
C ALA A 10 11.50 -3.75 -6.93
N PRO A 11 11.47 -3.86 -5.59
CA PRO A 11 12.13 -2.92 -4.69
C PRO A 11 13.61 -2.70 -4.97
N ALA A 12 14.35 -3.76 -5.33
CA ALA A 12 15.77 -3.66 -5.68
C ALA A 12 16.05 -2.76 -6.90
N LEU A 13 15.05 -2.55 -7.75
CA LEU A 13 15.17 -1.75 -8.97
C LEU A 13 14.54 -0.35 -8.83
N CYS A 14 13.40 -0.24 -8.13
CA CYS A 14 12.67 1.02 -8.05
C CYS A 14 13.04 1.89 -6.83
N VAL A 15 13.57 1.32 -5.75
CA VAL A 15 13.89 2.08 -4.53
C VAL A 15 15.19 2.89 -4.65
N PRO A 16 16.31 2.35 -5.18
CA PRO A 16 17.62 3.02 -5.11
C PRO A 16 17.66 4.43 -5.70
N ALA A 17 16.96 4.66 -6.82
CA ALA A 17 16.93 5.96 -7.52
C ALA A 17 16.20 7.06 -6.73
N HIS A 18 15.47 6.70 -5.66
CA HIS A 18 14.67 7.62 -4.86
C HIS A 18 15.21 7.82 -3.44
N LEU A 19 16.38 7.24 -3.14
CA LEU A 19 17.00 7.41 -1.83
C LEU A 19 17.42 8.87 -1.62
N PRO A 20 17.04 9.49 -0.49
CA PRO A 20 17.44 10.85 -0.19
C PRO A 20 18.93 10.92 0.19
N PRO A 21 19.55 12.10 0.14
CA PRO A 21 20.89 12.29 0.65
C PRO A 21 20.95 12.00 2.15
N ARG A 22 22.11 11.50 2.59
CA ARG A 22 22.39 11.16 3.99
C ARG A 22 22.15 12.36 4.90
N PRO A 23 21.49 12.16 6.06
CA PRO A 23 21.33 13.21 7.06
C PRO A 23 22.63 13.50 7.81
N LYS A 24 22.68 14.62 8.51
CA LYS A 24 23.76 14.93 9.45
C LYS A 24 23.64 14.11 10.74
N GLY A 25 22.43 13.76 11.13
CA GLY A 25 22.08 12.97 12.29
C GLY A 25 21.82 11.49 11.95
N ARG A 26 20.83 10.91 12.61
CA ARG A 26 20.44 9.49 12.47
C ARG A 26 19.61 9.26 11.20
N ALA A 27 19.78 8.10 10.57
CA ALA A 27 18.91 7.61 9.52
C ALA A 27 18.06 6.46 10.08
N ILE A 28 16.75 6.67 10.17
CA ILE A 28 15.79 5.71 10.74
C ILE A 28 14.86 5.22 9.65
N ILE A 29 14.85 3.91 9.42
CA ILE A 29 14.00 3.26 8.44
C ILE A 29 12.81 2.65 9.16
N VAL A 30 11.60 3.05 8.77
CA VAL A 30 10.35 2.46 9.27
C VAL A 30 9.43 2.16 8.10
N GLY A 31 8.43 1.32 8.30
CA GLY A 31 7.48 1.07 7.23
C GLY A 31 6.62 -0.16 7.44
N ALA A 32 5.67 -0.33 6.52
CA ALA A 32 4.81 -1.51 6.51
C ALA A 32 4.24 -1.82 5.12
N GLY A 33 4.05 -3.09 4.87
CA GLY A 33 3.45 -3.58 3.65
C GLY A 33 4.05 -4.91 3.22
N LYS A 34 3.44 -5.56 2.25
CA LYS A 34 3.88 -6.87 1.73
C LYS A 34 5.29 -6.84 1.15
N ALA A 35 5.75 -5.69 0.65
CA ALA A 35 7.09 -5.48 0.12
C ALA A 35 8.02 -4.70 1.07
N ALA A 36 7.59 -4.34 2.28
CA ALA A 36 8.37 -3.47 3.17
C ALA A 36 9.74 -4.08 3.53
N ALA A 37 9.83 -5.39 3.75
CA ALA A 37 11.10 -6.07 4.00
C ALA A 37 12.04 -6.02 2.78
N SER A 38 11.53 -6.28 1.58
CA SER A 38 12.31 -6.18 0.33
C SER A 38 12.75 -4.74 0.04
N MET A 39 11.90 -3.75 0.39
CA MET A 39 12.26 -2.33 0.27
C MET A 39 13.38 -1.98 1.27
N ALA A 40 13.31 -2.46 2.52
CA ALA A 40 14.35 -2.26 3.51
C ALA A 40 15.69 -2.88 3.07
N ALA A 41 15.67 -4.10 2.55
CA ALA A 41 16.85 -4.75 1.99
C ALA A 41 17.45 -3.95 0.81
N ALA A 42 16.60 -3.40 -0.07
CA ALA A 42 17.04 -2.53 -1.16
C ALA A 42 17.68 -1.23 -0.64
N VAL A 43 17.14 -0.64 0.43
CA VAL A 43 17.76 0.52 1.10
C VAL A 43 19.12 0.12 1.66
N GLU A 44 19.23 -0.96 2.44
CA GLU A 44 20.50 -1.41 3.02
C GLU A 44 21.59 -1.66 1.98
N ALA A 45 21.22 -2.21 0.82
CA ALA A 45 22.17 -2.51 -0.25
C ALA A 45 22.74 -1.24 -0.92
N HIS A 46 22.06 -0.10 -0.84
CA HIS A 46 22.45 1.12 -1.54
C HIS A 46 22.69 2.32 -0.61
N TRP A 47 22.46 2.17 0.69
CA TRP A 47 22.66 3.23 1.66
C TRP A 47 24.11 3.31 2.11
N ASN A 48 24.72 4.48 1.92
CA ASN A 48 26.09 4.70 2.36
C ASN A 48 26.11 5.38 3.74
N GLY A 49 26.18 4.59 4.80
CA GLY A 49 26.33 5.08 6.17
C GLY A 49 25.50 4.28 7.19
N PRO A 50 25.60 4.63 8.46
CA PRO A 50 24.82 3.97 9.52
C PRO A 50 23.33 4.19 9.31
N LEU A 51 22.55 3.15 9.56
CA LEU A 51 21.10 3.17 9.59
C LEU A 51 20.59 2.17 10.63
N GLU A 52 19.41 2.41 11.12
CA GLU A 52 18.65 1.49 11.96
C GLU A 52 17.17 1.55 11.60
N GLY A 53 16.39 0.60 12.02
CA GLY A 53 14.98 0.69 11.75
C GLY A 53 14.16 -0.54 12.13
N LEU A 54 12.86 -0.46 11.80
CA LEU A 54 11.91 -1.53 11.95
C LEU A 54 10.84 -1.43 10.86
N VAL A 55 10.64 -2.52 10.13
CA VAL A 55 9.54 -2.62 9.16
C VAL A 55 8.64 -3.80 9.46
N VAL A 56 7.36 -3.68 9.10
CA VAL A 56 6.36 -4.73 9.30
C VAL A 56 5.95 -5.29 7.96
N THR A 57 6.05 -6.61 7.81
CA THR A 57 5.57 -7.33 6.63
C THR A 57 4.59 -8.42 7.01
N ARG A 58 3.92 -9.03 6.04
CA ARG A 58 3.02 -10.16 6.32
C ARG A 58 3.83 -11.43 6.56
N TYR A 59 3.25 -12.38 7.29
CA TYR A 59 3.83 -13.71 7.47
C TYR A 59 4.22 -14.36 6.14
N GLY A 60 5.44 -14.95 6.11
CA GLY A 60 6.02 -15.58 4.94
C GLY A 60 6.59 -14.60 3.89
N HIS A 61 6.69 -13.30 4.22
CA HIS A 61 7.28 -12.28 3.33
C HIS A 61 8.55 -11.64 3.90
N ARG A 62 9.14 -12.27 4.90
CA ARG A 62 10.41 -11.81 5.47
C ARG A 62 11.52 -11.88 4.43
N VAL A 63 12.32 -10.82 4.39
CA VAL A 63 13.60 -10.76 3.68
C VAL A 63 14.66 -10.43 4.71
N PRO A 64 15.82 -11.12 4.72
CA PRO A 64 16.91 -10.81 5.64
C PRO A 64 17.40 -9.38 5.46
N CYS A 65 17.47 -8.64 6.56
CA CYS A 65 18.10 -7.33 6.65
C CYS A 65 19.16 -7.38 7.76
N LYS A 66 20.21 -6.57 7.60
CA LYS A 66 21.33 -6.54 8.53
C LYS A 66 21.12 -5.55 9.67
N TYR A 67 20.52 -4.41 9.38
CA TYR A 67 20.38 -3.27 10.29
C TYR A 67 18.94 -2.94 10.61
N VAL A 68 18.01 -3.27 9.70
CA VAL A 68 16.59 -3.05 9.88
C VAL A 68 15.92 -4.32 10.40
N GLU A 69 15.27 -4.22 11.55
CA GLU A 69 14.46 -5.32 12.07
C GLU A 69 13.23 -5.54 11.21
N VAL A 70 12.98 -6.79 10.84
CA VAL A 70 11.79 -7.18 10.09
C VAL A 70 10.86 -7.96 11.02
N VAL A 71 9.68 -7.39 11.29
CA VAL A 71 8.60 -8.03 12.04
C VAL A 71 7.56 -8.56 11.08
N GLU A 72 7.12 -9.78 11.29
CA GLU A 72 6.00 -10.37 10.55
C GLU A 72 4.70 -10.25 11.34
N ALA A 73 3.61 -9.94 10.62
CA ALA A 73 2.27 -9.76 11.21
C ALA A 73 1.18 -10.22 10.25
N SER A 74 -0.04 -10.32 10.75
CA SER A 74 -1.19 -10.82 10.00
C SER A 74 -1.74 -9.80 9.00
N HIS A 75 -2.13 -10.30 7.84
CA HIS A 75 -2.82 -9.58 6.77
C HIS A 75 -3.79 -10.53 6.06
N PRO A 76 -5.05 -10.19 5.77
CA PRO A 76 -5.64 -8.83 5.83
C PRO A 76 -6.22 -8.42 7.20
N VAL A 77 -6.35 -9.33 8.16
CA VAL A 77 -6.87 -9.02 9.49
C VAL A 77 -5.68 -8.70 10.40
N PRO A 78 -5.64 -7.50 11.03
CA PRO A 78 -4.57 -7.13 11.96
C PRO A 78 -4.49 -8.07 13.16
N ASP A 79 -3.26 -8.25 13.68
CA ASP A 79 -2.99 -9.00 14.91
C ASP A 79 -2.16 -8.17 15.92
N GLU A 80 -1.93 -8.77 17.07
CA GLU A 80 -1.12 -8.20 18.15
C GLU A 80 0.34 -7.93 17.73
N ALA A 81 0.92 -8.78 16.89
CA ALA A 81 2.30 -8.60 16.41
C ALA A 81 2.42 -7.29 15.61
N GLY A 82 1.48 -7.04 14.70
CA GLY A 82 1.41 -5.79 13.94
C GLY A 82 1.15 -4.58 14.82
N SER A 83 0.27 -4.69 15.82
CA SER A 83 -0.01 -3.59 16.75
C SER A 83 1.21 -3.23 17.61
N LYS A 84 1.91 -4.22 18.16
CA LYS A 84 3.14 -4.02 18.93
C LYS A 84 4.26 -3.42 18.07
N ALA A 85 4.43 -3.91 16.84
CA ALA A 85 5.42 -3.37 15.92
C ALA A 85 5.10 -1.92 15.53
N ALA A 86 3.84 -1.58 15.27
CA ALA A 86 3.42 -0.21 14.97
C ALA A 86 3.67 0.75 16.15
N ARG A 87 3.51 0.30 17.39
CA ARG A 87 3.88 1.08 18.58
C ARG A 87 5.38 1.35 18.60
N ARG A 88 6.20 0.32 18.41
CA ARG A 88 7.67 0.44 18.39
C ARG A 88 8.16 1.33 17.23
N ILE A 89 7.47 1.33 16.09
CA ILE A 89 7.73 2.28 14.99
C ILE A 89 7.49 3.70 15.47
N LEU A 90 6.35 3.97 16.10
CA LEU A 90 6.01 5.30 16.60
C LEU A 90 7.02 5.79 17.65
N ASP A 91 7.42 4.90 18.57
CA ASP A 91 8.44 5.19 19.60
C ASP A 91 9.79 5.52 18.96
N LYS A 92 10.21 4.77 17.91
CA LYS A 92 11.49 5.01 17.21
C LYS A 92 11.56 6.35 16.49
N VAL A 93 10.46 6.89 16.04
CA VAL A 93 10.42 8.18 15.31
C VAL A 93 10.12 9.36 16.22
N SER A 94 9.83 9.13 17.49
CA SER A 94 9.56 10.19 18.46
C SER A 94 10.86 10.76 19.05
N GLY A 95 10.85 12.08 19.33
CA GLY A 95 12.00 12.76 19.97
C GLY A 95 13.21 12.96 19.06
N LEU A 96 13.02 12.95 17.76
CA LEU A 96 14.06 13.19 16.76
C LEU A 96 14.37 14.68 16.62
N THR A 97 15.47 15.00 15.96
CA THR A 97 15.95 16.36 15.70
C THR A 97 15.83 16.72 14.22
N ALA A 98 15.93 17.98 13.87
CA ALA A 98 15.96 18.44 12.47
C ALA A 98 17.17 17.91 11.67
N GLY A 99 18.21 17.40 12.34
CA GLY A 99 19.34 16.75 11.69
C GLY A 99 19.09 15.30 11.28
N ASP A 100 17.99 14.70 11.76
CA ASP A 100 17.66 13.29 11.55
C ASP A 100 16.78 13.09 10.30
N LEU A 101 16.79 11.87 9.78
CA LEU A 101 15.96 11.43 8.66
C LEU A 101 15.13 10.21 9.06
N VAL A 102 13.85 10.26 8.79
CA VAL A 102 12.97 9.09 8.80
C VAL A 102 12.64 8.72 7.36
N LEU A 103 13.10 7.54 6.93
CA LEU A 103 12.74 6.96 5.63
C LEU A 103 11.59 5.97 5.85
N VAL A 104 10.42 6.30 5.29
CA VAL A 104 9.20 5.53 5.48
C VAL A 104 8.93 4.68 4.24
N LEU A 105 8.92 3.36 4.40
CA LEU A 105 8.76 2.39 3.32
C LEU A 105 7.36 1.78 3.35
N ILE A 106 6.54 2.16 2.38
CA ILE A 106 5.12 1.76 2.33
C ILE A 106 4.83 0.94 1.08
N SER A 107 4.04 -0.11 1.24
CA SER A 107 3.52 -0.89 0.12
C SER A 107 2.15 -1.49 0.43
N GLY A 108 1.58 -2.21 -0.52
CA GLY A 108 0.27 -2.85 -0.38
C GLY A 108 0.13 -3.68 0.89
N GLY A 109 -1.03 -3.58 1.54
CA GLY A 109 -1.32 -4.24 2.81
C GLY A 109 -0.91 -3.45 4.06
N GLY A 110 -0.25 -2.31 3.92
CA GLY A 110 0.21 -1.47 5.04
C GLY A 110 -0.91 -1.05 6.00
N SER A 111 -2.14 -0.89 5.52
CA SER A 111 -3.28 -0.54 6.39
C SER A 111 -3.57 -1.58 7.48
N ALA A 112 -3.41 -2.87 7.20
CA ALA A 112 -3.59 -3.93 8.19
C ALA A 112 -2.33 -4.09 9.07
N LEU A 113 -1.16 -3.96 8.49
CA LEU A 113 0.13 -4.17 9.16
C LEU A 113 0.50 -3.03 10.12
N LEU A 114 0.07 -1.78 9.86
CA LEU A 114 0.19 -0.63 10.76
C LEU A 114 -1.10 -0.45 11.61
N ALA A 115 -1.51 -1.46 12.33
CA ALA A 115 -2.76 -1.45 13.09
C ALA A 115 -2.54 -1.00 14.53
N LEU A 116 -2.23 0.26 14.75
CA LEU A 116 -2.13 0.84 16.09
C LEU A 116 -3.43 1.55 16.46
N PRO A 117 -4.24 1.02 17.40
CA PRO A 117 -5.43 1.72 17.89
C PRO A 117 -5.08 3.02 18.61
N ALA A 118 -5.97 4.01 18.53
CA ALA A 118 -5.82 5.28 19.23
C ALA A 118 -6.39 5.23 20.65
N GLY A 119 -5.78 5.99 21.56
CA GLY A 119 -6.26 6.14 22.92
C GLY A 119 -6.45 4.82 23.64
N HIS A 120 -7.64 4.61 24.19
CA HIS A 120 -8.03 3.39 24.94
C HIS A 120 -8.80 2.38 24.08
N ILE A 121 -8.90 2.60 22.76
CA ILE A 121 -9.54 1.67 21.84
C ILE A 121 -8.71 0.38 21.78
N SER A 122 -9.35 -0.76 21.98
CA SER A 122 -8.68 -2.05 21.84
C SER A 122 -8.50 -2.44 20.36
N LEU A 123 -7.59 -3.38 20.09
CA LEU A 123 -7.45 -3.96 18.77
C LEU A 123 -8.74 -4.68 18.35
N ALA A 124 -9.42 -5.31 19.29
CA ALA A 124 -10.70 -6.01 19.06
C ALA A 124 -11.81 -5.03 18.62
N ASP A 125 -11.96 -3.86 19.28
CA ASP A 125 -12.92 -2.83 18.89
C ASP A 125 -12.64 -2.35 17.46
N LYS A 126 -11.36 -2.05 17.17
CA LYS A 126 -10.94 -1.63 15.83
C LYS A 126 -11.21 -2.69 14.76
N GLN A 127 -10.97 -3.96 15.07
CA GLN A 127 -11.30 -5.07 14.17
C GLN A 127 -12.81 -5.22 13.97
N ALA A 128 -13.62 -5.05 15.03
CA ALA A 128 -15.08 -5.12 14.95
C ALA A 128 -15.64 -4.04 14.02
N ILE A 129 -15.24 -2.78 14.21
CA ILE A 129 -15.62 -1.66 13.33
C ILE A 129 -15.18 -1.94 11.88
N ASN A 130 -13.95 -2.40 11.66
CA ASN A 130 -13.46 -2.70 10.32
C ASN A 130 -14.26 -3.83 9.63
N ARG A 131 -14.64 -4.87 10.37
CA ARG A 131 -15.52 -5.94 9.84
C ARG A 131 -16.91 -5.40 9.49
N ALA A 132 -17.47 -4.53 10.34
CA ALA A 132 -18.77 -3.91 10.08
C ALA A 132 -18.75 -3.06 8.80
N LEU A 133 -17.72 -2.22 8.61
CA LEU A 133 -17.52 -1.42 7.41
C LEU A 133 -17.37 -2.27 6.13
N LEU A 134 -16.64 -3.39 6.21
CA LEU A 134 -16.52 -4.31 5.08
C LEU A 134 -17.88 -5.00 4.76
N LYS A 135 -18.61 -5.40 5.79
CA LYS A 135 -19.89 -6.11 5.64
C LYS A 135 -20.99 -5.24 5.06
N CYS A 136 -21.02 -3.94 5.39
CA CYS A 136 -22.03 -3.02 4.87
C CYS A 136 -21.71 -2.47 3.47
N GLY A 137 -20.56 -2.83 2.87
CA GLY A 137 -20.18 -2.37 1.54
C GLY A 137 -19.74 -0.90 1.50
N ALA A 138 -19.24 -0.34 2.59
CA ALA A 138 -18.74 1.02 2.63
C ALA A 138 -17.61 1.23 1.60
N HIS A 139 -17.61 2.37 0.92
CA HIS A 139 -16.58 2.71 -0.03
C HIS A 139 -15.21 2.84 0.65
N ILE A 140 -14.12 2.52 -0.06
CA ILE A 140 -12.77 2.50 0.52
C ILE A 140 -12.35 3.84 1.15
N ALA A 141 -12.78 4.97 0.56
CA ALA A 141 -12.53 6.29 1.11
C ALA A 141 -13.22 6.49 2.46
N GLU A 142 -14.48 6.08 2.59
CA GLU A 142 -15.25 6.14 3.84
C GLU A 142 -14.65 5.23 4.91
N MET A 143 -14.25 4.00 4.52
CA MET A 143 -13.56 3.10 5.43
C MET A 143 -12.24 3.71 5.94
N ASN A 144 -11.47 4.38 5.08
CA ASN A 144 -10.22 5.01 5.47
C ASN A 144 -10.45 6.23 6.36
N THR A 145 -11.52 6.99 6.16
CA THR A 145 -11.92 8.08 7.08
C THR A 145 -12.07 7.56 8.50
N VAL A 146 -12.83 6.48 8.70
CA VAL A 146 -12.97 5.86 10.04
C VAL A 146 -11.64 5.29 10.54
N ARG A 147 -10.91 4.55 9.70
CA ARG A 147 -9.63 3.91 10.07
C ARG A 147 -8.57 4.89 10.53
N LYS A 148 -8.50 6.08 9.93
CA LYS A 148 -7.55 7.14 10.29
C LYS A 148 -7.87 7.69 11.67
N HIS A 149 -9.13 8.03 11.95
CA HIS A 149 -9.56 8.60 13.22
C HIS A 149 -9.50 7.62 14.40
N LEU A 150 -9.55 6.30 14.13
CA LEU A 150 -9.37 5.25 15.15
C LEU A 150 -7.91 4.77 15.27
N SER A 151 -6.93 5.54 14.79
CA SER A 151 -5.54 5.11 14.73
C SER A 151 -4.58 6.14 15.34
N ALA A 152 -3.59 5.66 16.08
CA ALA A 152 -2.51 6.50 16.62
C ALA A 152 -1.36 6.76 15.62
N ILE A 153 -1.38 6.12 14.42
CA ILE A 153 -0.25 6.18 13.47
C ILE A 153 -0.64 6.58 12.05
N LYS A 154 -1.92 6.50 11.68
CA LYS A 154 -2.44 6.80 10.34
C LYS A 154 -2.84 8.27 10.19
N GLY A 155 -3.24 8.69 8.95
CA GLY A 155 -3.73 10.04 8.70
C GLY A 155 -2.72 11.12 9.09
N GLY A 156 -1.46 10.97 8.70
CA GLY A 156 -0.39 11.92 8.96
C GLY A 156 0.29 11.81 10.32
N ARG A 157 -0.25 11.01 11.25
CA ARG A 157 0.23 10.96 12.63
C ARG A 157 1.68 10.45 12.76
N LEU A 158 2.11 9.53 11.88
CA LEU A 158 3.50 9.07 11.86
C LEU A 158 4.47 10.21 11.50
N ALA A 159 4.15 11.01 10.49
CA ALA A 159 4.99 12.15 10.11
C ALA A 159 5.05 13.20 11.22
N VAL A 160 3.89 13.49 11.85
CA VAL A 160 3.83 14.44 12.97
C VAL A 160 4.66 13.96 14.17
N ALA A 161 4.64 12.66 14.47
CA ALA A 161 5.45 12.10 15.56
C ALA A 161 6.96 12.18 15.27
N ALA A 162 7.35 12.16 14.00
CA ALA A 162 8.74 12.30 13.58
C ALA A 162 9.26 13.74 13.56
N ALA A 163 8.36 14.75 13.62
CA ALA A 163 8.76 16.14 13.57
C ALA A 163 9.67 16.51 14.78
N PRO A 164 10.73 17.32 14.57
CA PRO A 164 11.08 18.11 13.37
C PRO A 164 12.00 17.39 12.37
N ALA A 165 12.23 16.09 12.47
CA ALA A 165 13.07 15.35 11.54
C ALA A 165 12.55 15.45 10.11
N ARG A 166 13.44 15.29 9.13
CA ARG A 166 13.04 15.14 7.73
C ARG A 166 12.39 13.78 7.53
N VAL A 167 11.20 13.76 6.94
CA VAL A 167 10.47 12.52 6.60
C VAL A 167 10.44 12.36 5.10
N VAL A 168 10.91 11.21 4.61
CA VAL A 168 10.82 10.83 3.19
C VAL A 168 10.09 9.50 3.08
N THR A 169 8.94 9.51 2.42
CA THR A 169 8.16 8.30 2.17
C THR A 169 8.40 7.80 0.76
N LEU A 170 8.78 6.54 0.65
CA LEU A 170 8.83 5.80 -0.61
C LEU A 170 7.68 4.79 -0.62
N ALA A 171 6.75 4.95 -1.54
CA ALA A 171 5.56 4.11 -1.62
C ALA A 171 5.52 3.32 -2.93
N ILE A 172 5.26 2.01 -2.82
CA ILE A 172 4.85 1.16 -3.93
C ILE A 172 3.33 1.08 -3.87
N SER A 173 2.67 1.72 -4.84
CA SER A 173 1.21 1.74 -4.89
C SER A 173 0.64 0.43 -5.39
N ASP A 174 -0.41 0.01 -4.73
CA ASP A 174 -1.33 -1.03 -5.16
C ASP A 174 -2.79 -0.52 -5.15
N VAL A 175 -3.01 0.80 -5.09
CA VAL A 175 -4.32 1.45 -5.02
C VAL A 175 -4.64 2.10 -6.37
N PRO A 176 -5.86 1.92 -6.93
CA PRO A 176 -6.32 2.69 -8.08
C PRO A 176 -6.23 4.20 -7.82
N GLY A 177 -5.69 4.94 -8.79
CA GLY A 177 -5.49 6.39 -8.66
C GLY A 177 -4.28 6.81 -7.83
N ASP A 178 -3.52 5.87 -7.25
CA ASP A 178 -2.23 6.10 -6.59
C ASP A 178 -2.26 7.13 -5.44
N ASP A 179 -3.43 7.33 -4.80
CA ASP A 179 -3.60 8.30 -3.73
C ASP A 179 -2.86 7.86 -2.45
N LEU A 180 -1.83 8.62 -2.09
CA LEU A 180 -1.03 8.40 -0.88
C LEU A 180 -1.84 8.48 0.42
N SER A 181 -2.98 9.20 0.43
CA SER A 181 -3.86 9.25 1.59
C SER A 181 -4.63 7.95 1.83
N ILE A 182 -4.73 7.12 0.79
CA ILE A 182 -5.38 5.80 0.80
C ILE A 182 -4.36 4.69 1.07
N ILE A 183 -3.17 4.79 0.47
CA ILE A 183 -2.09 3.80 0.63
C ILE A 183 -1.68 3.74 2.11
N ALA A 184 -1.80 2.57 2.73
CA ALA A 184 -1.61 2.34 4.17
C ALA A 184 -2.46 3.26 5.07
N SER A 185 -3.51 3.91 4.54
CA SER A 185 -4.30 4.97 5.18
C SER A 185 -3.48 6.22 5.55
N GLY A 186 -2.53 6.60 4.68
CA GLY A 186 -1.81 7.86 4.73
C GLY A 186 -1.02 8.17 6.01
N PRO A 187 -0.08 7.33 6.46
CA PRO A 187 0.62 7.58 7.73
C PRO A 187 1.46 8.86 7.73
N THR A 188 1.87 9.33 6.56
CA THR A 188 2.72 10.51 6.37
C THR A 188 2.09 11.62 5.54
N VAL A 189 0.78 11.52 5.29
CA VAL A 189 0.02 12.50 4.50
C VAL A 189 -1.01 13.16 5.39
N PRO A 190 -1.17 14.50 5.38
CA PRO A 190 -2.22 15.17 6.13
C PRO A 190 -3.60 14.70 5.67
N ASP A 191 -4.55 14.67 6.59
CA ASP A 191 -5.89 14.13 6.35
C ASP A 191 -6.93 15.24 6.24
N VAL A 192 -7.62 15.30 5.12
CA VAL A 192 -8.69 16.28 4.89
C VAL A 192 -10.00 15.91 5.60
N SER A 193 -10.20 14.62 5.92
CA SER A 193 -11.40 14.15 6.59
C SER A 193 -11.40 14.53 8.09
N THR A 194 -12.58 14.62 8.68
CA THR A 194 -12.77 15.00 10.08
C THR A 194 -13.31 13.85 10.92
N ARG A 195 -13.19 13.98 12.24
CA ARG A 195 -13.83 13.06 13.19
C ARG A 195 -15.36 13.02 13.02
N ALA A 196 -15.96 14.16 12.63
CA ALA A 196 -17.38 14.23 12.33
C ALA A 196 -17.74 13.39 11.10
N ASP A 197 -16.89 13.41 10.06
CA ASP A 197 -17.07 12.53 8.89
C ASP A 197 -16.98 11.06 9.27
N ALA A 198 -16.05 10.70 10.17
CA ALA A 198 -15.94 9.32 10.66
C ALA A 198 -17.20 8.87 11.40
N LEU A 199 -17.80 9.72 12.24
CA LEU A 199 -19.08 9.46 12.89
C LEU A 199 -20.23 9.38 11.89
N ALA A 200 -20.28 10.31 10.92
CA ALA A 200 -21.31 10.32 9.86
C ALA A 200 -21.29 9.04 9.02
N VAL A 201 -20.09 8.53 8.66
CA VAL A 201 -19.95 7.24 7.95
C VAL A 201 -20.55 6.10 8.77
N MET A 202 -20.21 5.98 10.06
CA MET A 202 -20.73 4.91 10.90
C MET A 202 -22.26 5.00 11.08
N THR A 203 -22.79 6.21 11.24
CA THR A 203 -24.23 6.46 11.32
C THR A 203 -24.94 6.10 10.01
N LYS A 204 -24.38 6.52 8.86
CA LYS A 204 -24.91 6.23 7.51
C LYS A 204 -25.14 4.73 7.30
N TYR A 205 -24.21 3.91 7.77
CA TYR A 205 -24.26 2.46 7.60
C TYR A 205 -24.88 1.71 8.79
N GLY A 206 -25.43 2.41 9.78
CA GLY A 206 -26.04 1.80 10.97
C GLY A 206 -25.07 0.93 11.78
N ILE A 207 -23.79 1.29 11.80
CA ILE A 207 -22.77 0.54 12.52
C ILE A 207 -22.91 0.84 14.02
N GLU A 208 -23.07 -0.20 14.82
CA GLU A 208 -23.04 -0.07 16.28
C GLU A 208 -21.67 0.42 16.74
N ILE A 209 -21.65 1.57 17.42
CA ILE A 209 -20.42 2.22 17.87
C ILE A 209 -20.18 1.88 19.35
N PRO A 210 -19.15 1.12 19.70
CA PRO A 210 -18.80 0.88 21.11
C PRO A 210 -18.60 2.19 21.87
N ALA A 211 -19.02 2.25 23.13
CA ALA A 211 -18.94 3.46 23.94
C ALA A 211 -17.53 4.08 23.98
N ILE A 212 -16.49 3.24 24.05
CA ILE A 212 -15.09 3.70 24.05
C ILE A 212 -14.71 4.36 22.72
N VAL A 213 -15.21 3.88 21.58
CA VAL A 213 -14.99 4.46 20.25
C VAL A 213 -15.75 5.78 20.12
N ALA A 214 -17.01 5.83 20.59
CA ALA A 214 -17.81 7.06 20.60
C ALA A 214 -17.15 8.14 21.46
N MET A 215 -16.69 7.79 22.65
CA MET A 215 -15.97 8.70 23.55
C MET A 215 -14.69 9.24 22.89
N HIS A 216 -13.91 8.38 22.23
CA HIS A 216 -12.70 8.79 21.52
C HIS A 216 -13.02 9.76 20.38
N LEU A 217 -14.00 9.46 19.51
CA LEU A 217 -14.34 10.30 18.36
C LEU A 217 -14.98 11.64 18.76
N ASN A 218 -15.57 11.75 19.94
CA ASN A 218 -16.06 13.01 20.46
C ASN A 218 -14.97 13.89 21.10
N ALA A 219 -13.79 13.35 21.36
CA ALA A 219 -12.66 14.09 21.92
C ALA A 219 -11.80 14.72 20.82
N ASP A 220 -11.27 15.94 21.06
CA ASP A 220 -10.43 16.66 20.08
C ASP A 220 -9.15 15.90 19.71
N VAL A 221 -8.64 15.07 20.60
CA VAL A 221 -7.45 14.23 20.34
C VAL A 221 -7.66 13.23 19.21
N SER A 222 -8.91 12.92 18.85
CA SER A 222 -9.22 12.04 17.72
C SER A 222 -9.02 12.70 16.36
N GLU A 223 -8.99 14.04 16.31
CA GLU A 223 -8.79 14.76 15.05
C GLU A 223 -7.41 14.46 14.46
N THR A 224 -7.38 14.18 13.16
CA THR A 224 -6.15 13.92 12.43
C THR A 224 -5.42 15.22 12.06
N PRO A 225 -4.09 15.21 11.90
CA PRO A 225 -3.34 16.36 11.39
C PRO A 225 -3.85 16.81 10.01
N LYS A 226 -4.08 18.11 9.85
CA LYS A 226 -4.71 18.72 8.67
C LYS A 226 -3.69 19.29 7.68
N PRO A 227 -4.08 19.50 6.39
CA PRO A 227 -3.30 20.31 5.48
C PRO A 227 -2.99 21.69 6.05
N GLY A 228 -1.75 22.12 5.89
CA GLY A 228 -1.27 23.38 6.47
C GLY A 228 -0.64 23.27 7.87
N ASP A 229 -0.69 22.11 8.50
CA ASP A 229 0.02 21.89 9.77
C ASP A 229 1.54 22.01 9.53
N PRO A 230 2.24 22.94 10.27
CA PRO A 230 3.66 23.21 10.05
C PRO A 230 4.58 21.99 10.27
N ARG A 231 4.12 20.97 10.98
CA ARG A 231 4.88 19.73 11.19
C ARG A 231 5.09 18.91 9.92
N PHE A 232 4.37 19.21 8.83
CA PHE A 232 4.60 18.60 7.51
C PHE A 232 5.61 19.35 6.63
N ALA A 233 6.19 20.47 7.10
CA ALA A 233 7.11 21.27 6.30
C ALA A 233 8.33 20.49 5.78
N ASN A 234 8.78 19.46 6.51
CA ASN A 234 9.92 18.61 6.16
C ASN A 234 9.51 17.21 5.67
N VAL A 235 8.28 17.05 5.19
CA VAL A 235 7.75 15.75 4.72
C VAL A 235 7.70 15.73 3.20
N ALA A 236 8.33 14.72 2.60
CA ALA A 236 8.26 14.45 1.16
C ALA A 236 7.74 13.02 0.94
N ASN A 237 6.79 12.87 0.03
CA ASN A 237 6.22 11.58 -0.31
C ASN A 237 6.43 11.29 -1.80
N SER A 238 6.89 10.10 -2.15
CA SER A 238 7.20 9.69 -3.52
C SER A 238 6.63 8.31 -3.84
N LEU A 239 5.98 8.19 -4.99
CA LEU A 239 5.57 6.91 -5.56
C LEU A 239 6.73 6.33 -6.39
N VAL A 240 7.38 5.31 -5.87
CA VAL A 240 8.53 4.69 -6.54
C VAL A 240 8.08 3.67 -7.59
N ALA A 241 6.96 3.00 -7.35
CA ALA A 241 6.31 2.12 -8.34
C ALA A 241 4.80 2.25 -8.26
N THR A 242 4.15 2.13 -9.43
CA THR A 242 2.69 2.18 -9.59
C THR A 242 2.22 1.12 -10.57
N PRO A 243 0.93 0.74 -10.56
CA PRO A 243 0.38 -0.14 -11.58
C PRO A 243 0.63 0.38 -13.01
N GLN A 244 0.51 1.69 -13.22
CA GLN A 244 0.75 2.31 -14.52
C GLN A 244 2.18 2.06 -15.02
N LYS A 245 3.21 2.27 -14.18
CA LYS A 245 4.61 2.01 -14.55
C LYS A 245 4.84 0.54 -14.94
N SER A 246 4.18 -0.39 -14.25
CA SER A 246 4.27 -1.82 -14.57
C SER A 246 3.63 -2.15 -15.93
N LEU A 247 2.45 -1.57 -16.21
CA LEU A 247 1.78 -1.73 -17.50
C LEU A 247 2.60 -1.14 -18.65
N GLU A 248 3.18 0.05 -18.45
CA GLU A 248 4.05 0.70 -19.44
C GLU A 248 5.32 -0.10 -19.73
N ALA A 249 5.89 -0.73 -18.70
CA ALA A 249 7.06 -1.60 -18.89
C ALA A 249 6.70 -2.84 -19.71
N ALA A 250 5.55 -3.46 -19.46
CA ALA A 250 5.06 -4.58 -20.26
C ALA A 250 4.77 -4.16 -21.71
N ALA A 251 4.06 -3.05 -21.89
CA ALA A 251 3.70 -2.50 -23.18
C ALA A 251 4.94 -2.12 -24.02
N ARG A 252 6.02 -1.66 -23.39
CA ARG A 252 7.29 -1.39 -24.06
C ARG A 252 7.86 -2.66 -24.67
N VAL A 253 7.93 -3.75 -23.91
CA VAL A 253 8.43 -5.05 -24.42
C VAL A 253 7.60 -5.55 -25.60
N ALA A 254 6.26 -5.36 -25.57
CA ALA A 254 5.40 -5.70 -26.70
C ALA A 254 5.73 -4.86 -27.94
N ARG A 255 5.85 -3.54 -27.78
CA ARG A 255 6.21 -2.64 -28.90
C ARG A 255 7.57 -2.96 -29.49
N ASP A 256 8.57 -3.25 -28.64
CA ASP A 256 9.91 -3.63 -29.08
C ASP A 256 9.91 -4.94 -29.87
N ALA A 257 8.92 -5.80 -29.65
CA ALA A 257 8.66 -7.02 -30.43
C ALA A 257 7.78 -6.79 -31.67
N GLY A 258 7.46 -5.54 -32.03
CA GLY A 258 6.65 -5.20 -33.20
C GLY A 258 5.13 -5.33 -32.98
N LEU A 259 4.66 -5.50 -31.74
CA LEU A 259 3.24 -5.62 -31.43
C LEU A 259 2.62 -4.25 -31.11
N LEU A 260 1.41 -4.01 -31.56
CA LEU A 260 0.59 -2.89 -31.12
C LEU A 260 0.09 -3.17 -29.71
N SER A 261 0.48 -2.35 -28.73
CA SER A 261 0.04 -2.51 -27.35
C SER A 261 -0.92 -1.40 -26.95
N VAL A 262 -2.02 -1.78 -26.30
CA VAL A 262 -3.04 -0.87 -25.76
C VAL A 262 -3.16 -1.14 -24.26
N ILE A 263 -3.01 -0.09 -23.43
CA ILE A 263 -3.29 -0.15 -22.00
C ILE A 263 -4.76 0.26 -21.80
N LEU A 264 -5.61 -0.70 -21.43
CA LEU A 264 -7.04 -0.44 -21.22
C LEU A 264 -7.30 0.38 -19.96
N GLY A 265 -6.43 0.31 -18.97
CA GLY A 265 -6.51 1.10 -17.73
C GLY A 265 -5.68 0.50 -16.61
N ASN A 266 -5.37 1.34 -15.62
CA ASN A 266 -4.63 0.97 -14.41
C ASN A 266 -5.51 0.89 -13.15
N ALA A 267 -6.82 1.14 -13.31
CA ALA A 267 -7.80 1.18 -12.23
C ALA A 267 -9.00 0.24 -12.49
N ILE A 268 -8.79 -0.82 -13.30
CA ILE A 268 -9.82 -1.82 -13.56
C ILE A 268 -9.95 -2.71 -12.33
N GLU A 269 -11.12 -2.72 -11.71
CA GLU A 269 -11.46 -3.51 -10.54
C GLU A 269 -12.66 -4.41 -10.82
N GLY A 270 -12.78 -5.51 -10.08
CA GLY A 270 -13.89 -6.44 -10.18
C GLY A 270 -13.47 -7.88 -9.86
N GLU A 271 -14.41 -8.80 -9.98
CA GLU A 271 -14.12 -10.23 -9.87
C GLU A 271 -13.22 -10.66 -11.04
N ALA A 272 -12.07 -11.25 -10.71
CA ALA A 272 -11.06 -11.64 -11.71
C ALA A 272 -11.62 -12.48 -12.84
N ARG A 273 -12.59 -13.37 -12.54
CA ARG A 273 -13.26 -14.21 -13.53
C ARG A 273 -14.04 -13.36 -14.54
N ASP A 274 -14.83 -12.42 -14.08
CA ASP A 274 -15.72 -11.63 -14.93
C ASP A 274 -14.91 -10.63 -15.76
N VAL A 275 -13.96 -9.96 -15.14
CA VAL A 275 -13.01 -9.08 -15.83
C VAL A 275 -12.21 -9.87 -16.88
N GLY A 276 -11.77 -11.09 -16.55
CA GLY A 276 -11.08 -11.98 -17.48
C GLY A 276 -11.93 -12.37 -18.70
N ILE A 277 -13.22 -12.64 -18.51
CA ILE A 277 -14.17 -12.91 -19.62
C ILE A 277 -14.30 -11.71 -20.53
N VAL A 278 -14.45 -10.50 -19.96
CA VAL A 278 -14.54 -9.25 -20.74
C VAL A 278 -13.27 -9.02 -21.54
N HIS A 279 -12.09 -9.15 -20.90
CA HIS A 279 -10.81 -8.99 -21.60
C HIS A 279 -10.62 -10.02 -22.72
N ALA A 280 -11.02 -11.28 -22.51
CA ALA A 280 -10.96 -12.31 -23.54
C ALA A 280 -11.89 -11.99 -24.73
N GLY A 281 -13.05 -11.38 -24.47
CA GLY A 281 -13.97 -10.91 -25.51
C GLY A 281 -13.33 -9.79 -26.35
N ILE A 282 -12.74 -8.79 -25.70
CA ILE A 282 -12.01 -7.69 -26.35
C ILE A 282 -10.85 -8.25 -27.20
N ALA A 283 -10.04 -9.14 -26.63
CA ALA A 283 -8.91 -9.74 -27.35
C ALA A 283 -9.34 -10.50 -28.60
N ARG A 284 -10.43 -11.26 -28.52
CA ARG A 284 -10.98 -12.01 -29.65
C ARG A 284 -11.41 -11.05 -30.76
N GLN A 285 -12.15 -10.00 -30.43
CA GLN A 285 -12.58 -9.00 -31.40
C GLN A 285 -11.40 -8.32 -32.08
N CYS A 286 -10.35 -8.00 -31.34
CA CYS A 286 -9.14 -7.41 -31.93
C CYS A 286 -8.40 -8.40 -32.85
N GLY A 287 -8.37 -9.69 -32.51
CA GLY A 287 -7.85 -10.75 -33.36
C GLY A 287 -8.62 -10.87 -34.66
N ASP A 288 -9.95 -10.83 -34.62
CA ASP A 288 -10.83 -10.87 -35.79
C ASP A 288 -10.61 -9.67 -36.75
N TRP A 289 -10.22 -8.53 -36.20
CA TRP A 289 -9.84 -7.32 -36.96
C TRP A 289 -8.39 -7.33 -37.46
N GLY A 290 -7.62 -8.37 -37.18
CA GLY A 290 -6.21 -8.47 -37.53
C GLY A 290 -5.33 -7.49 -36.76
N GLN A 291 -5.81 -6.97 -35.62
CA GLN A 291 -5.07 -6.09 -34.74
C GLN A 291 -4.52 -6.88 -33.56
N PRO A 292 -3.20 -7.00 -33.39
CA PRO A 292 -2.62 -7.61 -32.20
C PRO A 292 -2.91 -6.72 -30.97
N LEU A 293 -3.52 -7.29 -29.95
CA LEU A 293 -3.85 -6.59 -28.71
C LEU A 293 -3.16 -7.27 -27.51
N GLU A 294 -2.49 -6.47 -26.70
CA GLU A 294 -2.05 -6.86 -25.37
C GLU A 294 -3.09 -6.38 -24.33
N ILE A 295 -3.59 -7.31 -23.50
CA ILE A 295 -4.56 -7.00 -22.45
C ILE A 295 -3.79 -6.78 -21.14
N PRO A 296 -3.85 -5.56 -20.53
CA PRO A 296 -3.19 -5.29 -19.27
C PRO A 296 -3.93 -5.94 -18.09
N TRP A 297 -3.21 -6.16 -17.01
CA TRP A 297 -3.68 -6.80 -15.79
C TRP A 297 -4.85 -6.06 -15.14
N ALA A 298 -5.94 -6.80 -14.90
CA ALA A 298 -6.94 -6.38 -13.95
C ALA A 298 -6.44 -6.63 -12.52
N ARG A 299 -6.70 -5.70 -11.60
CA ARG A 299 -6.51 -5.96 -10.18
C ARG A 299 -7.54 -6.97 -9.72
N THR A 300 -7.06 -8.05 -9.14
CA THR A 300 -7.93 -9.05 -8.51
C THR A 300 -7.80 -8.95 -7.00
N SER A 301 -8.91 -9.16 -6.28
CA SER A 301 -8.88 -9.31 -4.84
C SER A 301 -7.93 -10.46 -4.45
N SER A 302 -7.32 -10.39 -3.28
CA SER A 302 -6.24 -11.28 -2.83
C SER A 302 -6.59 -12.78 -2.84
N SER A 303 -7.86 -13.14 -2.95
CA SER A 303 -8.36 -14.52 -2.98
C SER A 303 -8.35 -15.19 -4.36
N SER A 304 -8.12 -14.44 -5.44
CA SER A 304 -8.22 -14.94 -6.82
C SER A 304 -6.89 -14.99 -7.60
N ARG A 305 -5.76 -14.64 -6.95
CA ARG A 305 -4.43 -14.57 -7.59
C ARG A 305 -3.96 -15.87 -8.22
N GLU A 306 -4.29 -17.02 -7.65
CA GLU A 306 -3.87 -18.31 -8.18
C GLU A 306 -4.64 -18.71 -9.45
N ARG A 307 -5.84 -18.19 -9.69
CA ARG A 307 -6.67 -18.52 -10.84
C ARG A 307 -6.44 -17.61 -12.05
N ALA A 308 -6.11 -16.34 -11.84
CA ALA A 308 -5.83 -15.41 -12.94
C ALA A 308 -4.52 -15.75 -13.68
N ALA A 309 -3.52 -16.31 -12.99
CA ALA A 309 -2.28 -16.74 -13.60
C ALA A 309 -2.46 -17.87 -14.64
N ARG A 310 -3.54 -18.65 -14.55
CA ARG A 310 -3.85 -19.71 -15.50
C ARG A 310 -4.65 -19.25 -16.74
N ALA A 311 -5.28 -18.07 -16.69
CA ALA A 311 -6.07 -17.55 -17.80
C ALA A 311 -5.23 -16.81 -18.87
N CYS A 312 -3.97 -16.51 -18.58
CA CYS A 312 -3.03 -15.85 -19.49
C CYS A 312 -2.05 -16.80 -20.19
N CYS A 313 -2.33 -18.10 -20.24
CA CYS A 313 -1.54 -19.01 -21.06
C CYS A 313 -1.97 -18.88 -22.53
N CYS A 314 -1.05 -18.39 -23.37
CA CYS A 314 -1.12 -18.54 -24.82
C CYS A 314 -1.50 -19.98 -25.19
N PRO A 315 -2.35 -20.19 -26.18
CA PRO A 315 -2.52 -21.54 -26.73
C PRO A 315 -1.20 -21.97 -27.35
N THR A 316 -0.62 -23.05 -26.85
CA THR A 316 0.39 -23.80 -27.58
C THR A 316 -0.19 -24.18 -28.94
N PRO A 317 0.54 -24.06 -30.04
CA PRO A 317 0.06 -24.51 -31.35
C PRO A 317 -0.26 -26.01 -31.26
N ALA A 318 -1.51 -26.35 -31.55
CA ALA A 318 -1.94 -27.72 -31.63
C ALA A 318 -1.09 -28.44 -32.71
N SER A 319 -0.32 -29.43 -32.27
CA SER A 319 0.26 -30.39 -33.18
C SER A 319 -0.89 -31.13 -33.89
N THR A 320 -1.00 -30.92 -35.18
CA THR A 320 -1.77 -31.78 -36.09
C THR A 320 -1.28 -33.19 -35.96
N THR A 321 -2.06 -34.06 -35.32
CA THR A 321 -1.97 -35.49 -35.51
C THR A 321 -3.35 -35.97 -35.88
N SER A 322 -3.48 -36.30 -37.16
CA SER A 322 -4.56 -37.07 -37.74
C SER A 322 -4.71 -38.42 -37.03
N PHE A 323 -5.91 -38.76 -36.60
CA PHE A 323 -6.35 -40.17 -36.56
C PHE A 323 -7.81 -40.27 -36.99
N LEU A 324 -8.02 -41.22 -37.85
CA LEU A 324 -9.22 -41.78 -38.45
C LEU A 324 -10.49 -41.75 -37.61
#